data_2784a752ae0db3e4db3776dd62047b99
#
_entry.id   2784a752ae0db3e4db3776dd62047b99
#
_cell.length_a   1.000
_cell.length_b   1.000
_cell.length_c   1.000
_cell.angle_alpha   90.00
_cell.angle_beta   90.00
_cell.angle_gamma   90.00
#
_symmetry.space_group_name_H-M   'P 1'
#
loop_
_entity.id
_entity.type
_entity.pdbx_description
1 polymer ?
#
loop_
_entity_poly.entity_id
_entity_poly.type
_entity_poly.pdbx_seq_one_letter_code
_entity_poly.pdbx_strand_id
1 'polypeptide(L)'
;MDLGDDRGSVTVEAAIALATVIVAVVLCLGALLAASAQVRCVDAAREAARLAARGDEANALTAAHRVAPPSADISLRTEGTYVIARVTARAPLLPLLTLHADAVATREPGSAQ
;
A
#
# COMPACT_ATOMS: atom_id res chain seq x y z
N MET A 1 -15.98 0.47 52.18
CA MET A 1 -16.12 0.31 50.75
C MET A 1 -17.13 -0.78 50.46
N ASP A 2 -18.12 -0.47 49.63
CA ASP A 2 -19.19 -1.41 49.33
C ASP A 2 -18.69 -2.42 48.27
N LEU A 3 -19.09 -3.70 48.47
CA LEU A 3 -18.74 -4.77 47.53
C LEU A 3 -19.25 -4.51 46.11
N GLY A 4 -20.39 -3.79 46.01
CA GLY A 4 -20.94 -3.42 44.72
C GLY A 4 -20.05 -2.45 43.94
N ASP A 5 -19.40 -1.51 44.62
CA ASP A 5 -18.48 -0.56 44.03
C ASP A 5 -17.24 -1.26 43.52
N ASP A 6 -16.71 -2.23 44.22
CA ASP A 6 -15.54 -3.00 43.81
C ASP A 6 -15.83 -3.81 42.53
N ARG A 7 -17.02 -4.41 42.47
CA ARG A 7 -17.44 -5.17 41.28
C ARG A 7 -17.62 -4.26 40.07
N GLY A 8 -18.23 -3.09 40.26
CA GLY A 8 -18.38 -2.11 39.19
C GLY A 8 -17.03 -1.61 38.66
N SER A 9 -16.10 -1.36 39.56
CA SER A 9 -14.75 -0.92 39.22
C SER A 9 -14.01 -1.99 38.39
N VAL A 10 -14.07 -3.25 38.82
CA VAL A 10 -13.43 -4.38 38.13
C VAL A 10 -14.06 -4.57 36.74
N THR A 11 -15.39 -4.44 36.61
CA THR A 11 -16.09 -4.58 35.33
C THR A 11 -15.69 -3.47 34.39
N VAL A 12 -15.62 -2.22 34.84
CA VAL A 12 -15.19 -1.08 34.02
C VAL A 12 -13.74 -1.26 33.57
N GLU A 13 -12.85 -1.67 34.48
CA GLU A 13 -11.46 -1.93 34.18
C GLU A 13 -11.31 -3.02 33.12
N ALA A 14 -12.04 -4.13 33.28
CA ALA A 14 -12.04 -5.22 32.33
C ALA A 14 -12.56 -4.76 30.94
N ALA A 15 -13.61 -3.93 30.90
CA ALA A 15 -14.15 -3.39 29.69
C ALA A 15 -13.15 -2.49 28.96
N ILE A 16 -12.46 -1.62 29.71
CA ILE A 16 -11.42 -0.75 29.16
C ILE A 16 -10.25 -1.58 28.63
N ALA A 17 -9.82 -2.59 29.38
CA ALA A 17 -8.73 -3.46 28.96
C ALA A 17 -9.09 -4.20 27.68
N LEU A 18 -10.30 -4.74 27.59
CA LEU A 18 -10.77 -5.45 26.39
C LEU A 18 -10.85 -4.50 25.20
N ALA A 19 -11.40 -3.30 25.39
CA ALA A 19 -11.47 -2.30 24.35
C ALA A 19 -10.08 -1.91 23.83
N THR A 20 -9.12 -1.75 24.75
CA THR A 20 -7.75 -1.43 24.40
C THR A 20 -7.11 -2.53 23.54
N VAL A 21 -7.32 -3.79 23.94
CA VAL A 21 -6.82 -4.93 23.15
C VAL A 21 -7.43 -4.97 21.76
N ILE A 22 -8.75 -4.76 21.68
CA ILE A 22 -9.43 -4.75 20.38
C ILE A 22 -8.90 -3.64 19.49
N VAL A 23 -8.73 -2.44 20.03
CA VAL A 23 -8.17 -1.30 19.26
C VAL A 23 -6.75 -1.63 18.82
N ALA A 24 -5.92 -2.20 19.69
CA ALA A 24 -4.56 -2.58 19.34
C ALA A 24 -4.52 -3.60 18.20
N VAL A 25 -5.39 -4.61 18.27
CA VAL A 25 -5.47 -5.64 17.22
C VAL A 25 -5.91 -5.02 15.88
N VAL A 26 -6.92 -4.16 15.92
CA VAL A 26 -7.41 -3.49 14.69
C VAL A 26 -6.30 -2.62 14.06
N LEU A 27 -5.57 -1.87 14.90
CA LEU A 27 -4.46 -1.05 14.42
C LEU A 27 -3.34 -1.90 13.83
N CYS A 28 -3.02 -3.04 14.46
CA CYS A 28 -2.01 -3.95 13.93
C CYS A 28 -2.43 -4.55 12.58
N LEU A 29 -3.69 -4.97 12.45
CA LEU A 29 -4.19 -5.50 11.20
C LEU A 29 -4.19 -4.42 10.11
N GLY A 30 -4.58 -3.20 10.46
CA GLY A 30 -4.53 -2.07 9.53
C GLY A 30 -3.11 -1.79 9.06
N ALA A 31 -2.14 -1.83 9.98
CA ALA A 31 -0.73 -1.63 9.64
C ALA A 31 -0.20 -2.73 8.72
N LEU A 32 -0.56 -3.98 8.98
CA LEU A 32 -0.16 -5.11 8.13
C LEU A 32 -0.75 -4.99 6.72
N LEU A 33 -2.03 -4.62 6.62
CA LEU A 33 -2.67 -4.42 5.33
C LEU A 33 -2.05 -3.26 4.57
N ALA A 34 -1.73 -2.17 5.26
CA ALA A 34 -1.06 -1.02 4.63
C ALA A 34 0.35 -1.39 4.14
N ALA A 35 1.09 -2.14 4.95
CA ALA A 35 2.43 -2.60 4.55
C ALA A 35 2.36 -3.53 3.34
N SER A 36 1.40 -4.44 3.32
CA SER A 36 1.18 -5.33 2.18
C SER A 36 0.83 -4.53 0.92
N ALA A 37 -0.06 -3.56 1.03
CA ALA A 37 -0.43 -2.70 -0.09
C ALA A 37 0.77 -1.88 -0.59
N GLN A 38 1.61 -1.39 0.32
CA GLN A 38 2.82 -0.66 -0.05
C GLN A 38 3.80 -1.54 -0.83
N VAL A 39 4.02 -2.77 -0.39
CA VAL A 39 4.87 -3.73 -1.11
C VAL A 39 4.32 -3.98 -2.52
N ARG A 40 3.01 -4.12 -2.65
CA ARG A 40 2.37 -4.30 -3.96
C ARG A 40 2.53 -3.07 -4.85
N CYS A 41 2.47 -1.87 -4.29
CA CYS A 41 2.74 -0.64 -5.04
C CYS A 41 4.18 -0.61 -5.55
N VAL A 42 5.15 -0.97 -4.72
CA VAL A 42 6.56 -1.03 -5.12
C VAL A 42 6.77 -2.06 -6.23
N ASP A 43 6.21 -3.25 -6.07
CA ASP A 43 6.34 -4.31 -7.07
C ASP A 43 5.69 -3.90 -8.41
N ALA A 44 4.52 -3.28 -8.34
CA ALA A 44 3.83 -2.78 -9.53
C ALA A 44 4.65 -1.70 -10.24
N ALA A 45 5.23 -0.77 -9.48
CA ALA A 45 6.06 0.28 -10.05
C ALA A 45 7.30 -0.30 -10.74
N ARG A 46 7.95 -1.27 -10.11
CA ARG A 46 9.11 -1.94 -10.69
C ARG A 46 8.76 -2.68 -11.97
N GLU A 47 7.65 -3.41 -11.96
CA GLU A 47 7.21 -4.17 -13.13
C GLU A 47 6.85 -3.23 -14.29
N ALA A 48 6.13 -2.15 -13.99
CA ALA A 48 5.79 -1.14 -15.00
C ALA A 48 7.04 -0.51 -15.61
N ALA A 49 7.99 -0.09 -14.76
CA ALA A 49 9.22 0.53 -15.22
C ALA A 49 10.04 -0.43 -16.07
N ARG A 50 10.13 -1.69 -15.65
CA ARG A 50 10.88 -2.72 -16.37
C ARG A 50 10.34 -2.96 -17.78
N LEU A 51 9.03 -3.14 -17.88
CA LEU A 51 8.40 -3.40 -19.19
C LEU A 51 8.41 -2.16 -20.08
N ALA A 52 8.16 -0.99 -19.51
CA ALA A 52 8.21 0.27 -20.26
C ALA A 52 9.62 0.56 -20.79
N ALA A 53 10.65 0.22 -20.01
CA ALA A 53 12.04 0.38 -20.43
C ALA A 53 12.38 -0.49 -21.65
N ARG A 54 11.66 -1.59 -21.82
CA ARG A 54 11.78 -2.45 -23.00
C ARG A 54 10.95 -1.99 -24.19
N GLY A 55 10.22 -0.89 -24.04
CA GLY A 55 9.35 -0.37 -25.09
C GLY A 55 7.94 -0.95 -25.11
N ASP A 56 7.58 -1.74 -24.09
CA ASP A 56 6.30 -2.44 -24.04
C ASP A 56 5.35 -1.76 -23.05
N GLU A 57 5.00 -0.51 -23.34
CA GLU A 57 4.17 0.31 -22.43
C GLU A 57 2.76 -0.26 -22.22
N ALA A 58 2.17 -0.83 -23.27
CA ALA A 58 0.82 -1.38 -23.16
C ALA A 58 0.75 -2.53 -22.15
N ASN A 59 1.70 -3.46 -22.23
CA ASN A 59 1.79 -4.57 -21.27
C ASN A 59 2.30 -4.12 -19.91
N ALA A 60 3.10 -3.05 -19.87
CA ALA A 60 3.59 -2.51 -18.61
C ALA A 60 2.44 -2.13 -17.68
N LEU A 61 1.48 -1.37 -18.19
CA LEU A 61 0.33 -0.97 -17.40
C LEU A 61 -0.54 -2.16 -16.99
N THR A 62 -0.79 -3.07 -17.92
CA THR A 62 -1.60 -4.27 -17.65
C THR A 62 -0.95 -5.16 -16.59
N ALA A 63 0.34 -5.42 -16.72
CA ALA A 63 1.06 -6.25 -15.76
C ALA A 63 1.12 -5.60 -14.39
N ALA A 64 1.37 -4.30 -14.36
CA ALA A 64 1.44 -3.56 -13.10
C ALA A 64 0.09 -3.56 -12.37
N HIS A 65 -1.01 -3.40 -13.09
CA HIS A 65 -2.35 -3.45 -12.49
C HIS A 65 -2.68 -4.81 -11.87
N ARG A 66 -2.12 -5.89 -12.39
CA ARG A 66 -2.31 -7.22 -11.81
C ARG A 66 -1.66 -7.36 -10.43
N VAL A 67 -0.56 -6.67 -10.23
CA VAL A 67 0.20 -6.74 -8.98
C VAL A 67 -0.27 -5.66 -7.99
N ALA A 68 -0.67 -4.51 -8.49
CA ALA A 68 -1.03 -3.35 -7.69
C ALA A 68 -2.30 -3.58 -6.87
N PRO A 69 -2.50 -2.82 -5.77
CA PRO A 69 -3.78 -2.82 -5.07
C PRO A 69 -4.94 -2.39 -5.98
N PRO A 70 -6.18 -2.80 -5.67
CA PRO A 70 -7.33 -2.49 -6.54
C PRO A 70 -7.59 -1.01 -6.77
N SER A 71 -7.20 -0.15 -5.82
CA SER A 71 -7.40 1.30 -5.91
C SER A 71 -6.25 2.04 -6.60
N ALA A 72 -5.29 1.31 -7.19
CA ALA A 72 -4.06 1.90 -7.67
C ALA A 72 -4.23 2.68 -8.97
N ASP A 73 -3.59 3.83 -9.00
CA ASP A 73 -3.34 4.61 -10.22
C ASP A 73 -1.88 4.43 -10.60
N ILE A 74 -1.63 4.08 -11.85
CA ILE A 74 -0.29 3.83 -12.35
C ILE A 74 -0.02 4.78 -13.51
N SER A 75 1.09 5.52 -13.41
CA SER A 75 1.52 6.43 -14.46
C SER A 75 2.96 6.13 -14.87
N LEU A 76 3.23 6.32 -16.14
CA LEU A 76 4.56 6.17 -16.73
C LEU A 76 4.99 7.51 -17.29
N ARG A 77 6.24 7.87 -17.03
CA ARG A 77 6.85 9.09 -17.55
C ARG A 77 8.25 8.76 -18.06
N THR A 78 8.59 9.29 -19.21
CA THR A 78 9.92 9.12 -19.79
C THR A 78 10.68 10.43 -19.67
N GLU A 79 11.87 10.37 -19.09
CA GLU A 79 12.80 11.50 -18.99
C GLU A 79 14.13 11.08 -19.53
N GLY A 80 14.47 11.55 -20.75
CA GLY A 80 15.71 11.17 -21.42
C GLY A 80 15.79 9.67 -21.62
N THR A 81 16.77 9.01 -21.00
CA THR A 81 16.98 7.57 -21.10
C THR A 81 16.32 6.81 -19.95
N TYR A 82 15.58 7.51 -19.07
CA TYR A 82 14.94 6.90 -17.92
C TYR A 82 13.43 6.83 -18.09
N VAL A 83 12.87 5.73 -17.62
CA VAL A 83 11.43 5.58 -17.49
C VAL A 83 11.10 5.57 -16.00
N ILE A 84 10.16 6.41 -15.59
CA ILE A 84 9.74 6.52 -14.21
C ILE A 84 8.30 6.02 -14.13
N ALA A 85 8.08 4.99 -13.32
CA ALA A 85 6.75 4.49 -13.04
C ALA A 85 6.34 4.95 -11.65
N ARG A 86 5.16 5.51 -11.54
CA ARG A 86 4.59 5.93 -10.26
C ARG A 86 3.28 5.20 -10.03
N VAL A 87 3.16 4.60 -8.85
CA VAL A 87 1.96 3.92 -8.41
C VAL A 87 1.44 4.62 -7.16
N THR A 88 0.18 5.00 -7.18
CA THR A 88 -0.51 5.58 -6.03
C THR A 88 -1.70 4.71 -5.69
N ALA A 89 -1.95 4.49 -4.41
CA ALA A 89 -3.08 3.71 -3.96
C ALA A 89 -3.54 4.21 -2.60
N ARG A 90 -4.78 3.89 -2.25
CA ARG A 90 -5.30 4.18 -0.92
C ARG A 90 -5.04 2.98 -0.02
N ALA A 91 -4.65 3.25 1.23
CA ALA A 91 -4.44 2.18 2.20
C ALA A 91 -5.77 1.51 2.55
N PRO A 92 -5.80 0.16 2.63
CA PRO A 92 -7.00 -0.53 3.10
C PRO A 92 -7.33 -0.11 4.54
N LEU A 93 -8.60 0.09 4.84
CA LEU A 93 -9.11 0.51 6.15
C LEU A 93 -8.71 1.92 6.58
N LEU A 94 -7.78 2.57 5.87
CA LEU A 94 -7.31 3.93 6.16
C LEU A 94 -7.38 4.76 4.88
N PRO A 95 -8.59 5.11 4.40
CA PRO A 95 -8.72 5.76 3.09
C PRO A 95 -8.11 7.15 3.00
N LEU A 96 -7.79 7.77 4.13
CA LEU A 96 -7.11 9.06 4.15
C LEU A 96 -5.60 8.93 3.95
N LEU A 97 -5.07 7.72 4.07
CA LEU A 97 -3.64 7.47 3.87
C LEU A 97 -3.41 7.04 2.43
N THR A 98 -2.63 7.85 1.72
CA THR A 98 -2.24 7.55 0.34
C THR A 98 -0.89 6.88 0.33
N LEU A 99 -0.81 5.72 -0.30
CA LEU A 99 0.44 5.00 -0.52
C LEU A 99 0.97 5.34 -1.90
N HIS A 100 2.28 5.45 -2.04
CA HIS A 100 2.88 5.66 -3.35
C HIS A 100 4.22 4.95 -3.44
N ALA A 101 4.60 4.63 -4.67
CA ALA A 101 5.91 4.05 -4.97
C ALA A 101 6.34 4.53 -6.34
N ASP A 102 7.61 4.85 -6.45
CA ASP A 102 8.23 5.22 -7.71
C ASP A 102 9.31 4.21 -8.02
N ALA A 103 9.43 3.85 -9.29
CA ALA A 103 10.53 3.03 -9.77
C ALA A 103 11.10 3.65 -11.03
N VAL A 104 12.41 3.59 -11.16
CA VAL A 104 13.12 4.14 -12.31
C VAL A 104 13.87 3.00 -12.99
N ALA A 105 13.73 2.93 -14.30
CA ALA A 105 14.47 1.98 -15.13
C ALA A 105 15.16 2.72 -16.27
N THR A 106 16.34 2.27 -16.61
CA THR A 106 17.05 2.80 -17.77
C THR A 106 16.46 2.18 -19.03
N ARG A 107 16.14 3.02 -19.99
CA ARG A 107 15.60 2.57 -21.26
C ARG A 107 16.63 1.74 -22.02
N GLU A 108 16.23 0.59 -22.49
CA GLU A 108 17.13 -0.27 -23.26
C GLU A 108 17.42 0.32 -24.63
N PRO A 109 18.68 0.23 -25.12
CA PRO A 109 19.02 0.66 -26.47
C PRO A 109 18.17 -0.09 -27.50
N GLY A 110 17.59 0.63 -28.44
CA GLY A 110 16.77 0.05 -29.49
C GLY A 110 15.30 -0.16 -29.12
N SER A 111 14.90 0.10 -27.88
CA SER A 111 13.51 -0.04 -27.44
C SER A 111 12.69 1.25 -27.59
N ALA A 112 13.28 2.28 -28.13
CA ALA A 112 12.71 3.62 -28.22
C ALA A 112 11.82 3.83 -29.45
N GLN A 113 10.94 2.91 -29.73
CA GLN A 113 10.13 3.02 -30.95
C GLN A 113 8.65 3.09 -30.68
#